data_6ce44657b62e43866f431526c9740d8e
#
_entry.id   6ce44657b62e43866f431526c9740d8e
#
_cell.length_a   1.000
_cell.length_b   1.000
_cell.length_c   1.000
_cell.angle_alpha   90.00
_cell.angle_beta   90.00
_cell.angle_gamma   90.00
#
_symmetry.space_group_name_H-M   'P 1'
#
loop_
_entity.id
_entity.type
_entity.pdbx_description
1 polymer ?
#
loop_
_entity_poly.entity_id
_entity_poly.type
_entity_poly.pdbx_seq_one_letter_code
_entity_poly.pdbx_strand_id
1 'polypeptide(L)'
;LLDTRLCDLRLTLTGGLVPPALRELEHELAARSILFRPHWWLSDCWFCPDGVPGFAIPFYLAHPRLTKLEQQFMLEAEGGTADSCLKILRHETAHALANAYRLHLKQVWRRRFGRASRVYPESYLPRPGSRNYVIHLDNWYAQSHPAEDWAETFAVWLDPRSRWRERYHNWPALKKLEYVDALMQEIRGSKPPVRTRRQIDAVSSLTLTLREYFEQKQARLRADYPRFHEEQLRQIFPGPRHGKRERASRLVRRLKRELLTTVAAWTSDSRYRIHLTLEDMASR
;
A
#
# COMPACT_ATOMS: atom_id res chain seq x y z
N LEU A 1 16.27 -13.16 18.38
CA LEU A 1 15.34 -13.09 17.24
C LEU A 1 15.85 -12.14 16.14
N LEU A 2 16.36 -10.95 16.51
CA LEU A 2 16.85 -9.97 15.51
C LEU A 2 18.03 -10.52 14.67
N ASP A 3 18.82 -11.42 15.19
CA ASP A 3 19.96 -12.02 14.49
C ASP A 3 19.60 -13.31 13.74
N THR A 4 18.31 -13.66 13.69
CA THR A 4 17.79 -14.77 12.90
C THR A 4 17.57 -14.33 11.46
N ARG A 5 18.05 -15.11 10.47
CA ARG A 5 17.80 -14.86 9.05
C ARG A 5 16.33 -15.07 8.71
N LEU A 6 15.82 -14.31 7.75
CA LEU A 6 14.42 -14.42 7.31
C LEU A 6 14.09 -15.84 6.82
N CYS A 7 14.99 -16.47 6.05
CA CYS A 7 14.83 -17.84 5.56
C CYS A 7 14.78 -18.89 6.68
N ASP A 8 15.36 -18.61 7.85
CA ASP A 8 15.42 -19.55 8.98
C ASP A 8 14.19 -19.43 9.91
N LEU A 9 13.32 -18.44 9.72
CA LEU A 9 12.11 -18.24 10.53
C LEU A 9 11.07 -19.35 10.33
N ARG A 10 11.17 -20.15 9.26
CA ARG A 10 10.25 -21.27 8.92
C ARG A 10 8.77 -20.88 9.02
N LEU A 11 8.43 -19.74 8.47
CA LEU A 11 7.11 -19.14 8.58
C LEU A 11 6.08 -19.89 7.73
N THR A 12 4.87 -20.01 8.28
CA THR A 12 3.69 -20.55 7.59
C THR A 12 2.49 -19.64 7.84
N LEU A 13 1.58 -19.55 6.88
CA LEU A 13 0.33 -18.80 7.03
C LEU A 13 -0.80 -19.74 7.49
N THR A 14 -0.65 -20.34 8.67
CA THR A 14 -1.66 -21.25 9.26
C THR A 14 -2.63 -20.54 10.21
N GLY A 15 -2.30 -19.33 10.65
CA GLY A 15 -3.10 -18.54 11.58
C GLY A 15 -2.97 -17.03 11.32
N GLY A 16 -3.56 -16.23 12.21
CA GLY A 16 -3.48 -14.76 12.15
C GLY A 16 -4.48 -14.13 11.17
N LEU A 17 -4.15 -12.95 10.68
CA LEU A 17 -5.05 -12.09 9.88
C LEU A 17 -5.18 -12.53 8.42
N VAL A 18 -4.10 -13.08 7.84
CA VAL A 18 -4.00 -13.32 6.39
C VAL A 18 -4.91 -14.45 5.91
N PRO A 19 -4.95 -15.66 6.54
CA PRO A 19 -5.79 -16.75 6.03
C PRO A 19 -7.30 -16.43 5.99
N PRO A 20 -7.90 -15.77 6.98
CA PRO A 20 -9.30 -15.32 6.88
C PRO A 20 -9.50 -14.31 5.75
N ALA A 21 -8.59 -13.34 5.58
CA ALA A 21 -8.67 -12.34 4.52
C ALA A 21 -8.53 -12.95 3.11
N LEU A 22 -7.66 -13.95 2.94
CA LEU A 22 -7.55 -14.70 1.68
C LEU A 22 -8.83 -15.48 1.35
N ARG A 23 -9.47 -16.11 2.34
CA ARG A 23 -10.78 -16.78 2.13
C ARG A 23 -11.86 -15.80 1.73
N GLU A 24 -11.91 -14.64 2.37
CA GLU A 24 -12.87 -13.59 2.01
C GLU A 24 -12.64 -13.10 0.58
N LEU A 25 -11.39 -12.82 0.20
CA LEU A 25 -11.01 -12.47 -1.17
C LEU A 25 -11.46 -13.53 -2.19
N GLU A 26 -11.22 -14.81 -1.89
CA GLU A 26 -11.64 -15.92 -2.76
C GLU A 26 -13.17 -15.98 -2.90
N HIS A 27 -13.90 -15.74 -1.82
CA HIS A 27 -15.36 -15.65 -1.82
C HIS A 27 -15.85 -14.48 -2.69
N GLU A 28 -15.25 -13.30 -2.55
CA GLU A 28 -15.58 -12.13 -3.36
C GLU A 28 -15.35 -12.36 -4.86
N LEU A 29 -14.21 -12.97 -5.24
CA LEU A 29 -13.93 -13.34 -6.62
C LEU A 29 -14.94 -14.37 -7.16
N ALA A 30 -15.26 -15.38 -6.36
CA ALA A 30 -16.23 -16.41 -6.73
C ALA A 30 -17.64 -15.83 -6.91
N ALA A 31 -18.07 -14.91 -6.04
CA ALA A 31 -19.36 -14.21 -6.16
C ALA A 31 -19.48 -13.42 -7.47
N ARG A 32 -18.36 -12.97 -8.02
CA ARG A 32 -18.28 -12.32 -9.36
C ARG A 32 -18.05 -13.30 -10.49
N SER A 33 -18.02 -14.63 -10.23
CA SER A 33 -17.69 -15.70 -11.18
C SER A 33 -16.33 -15.53 -11.86
N ILE A 34 -15.37 -14.94 -11.17
CA ILE A 34 -13.98 -14.84 -11.59
C ILE A 34 -13.28 -16.15 -11.20
N LEU A 35 -12.82 -16.93 -12.20
CA LEU A 35 -12.15 -18.22 -11.97
C LEU A 35 -10.68 -18.07 -11.59
N PHE A 36 -10.15 -16.87 -11.68
CA PHE A 36 -8.77 -16.58 -11.31
C PHE A 36 -8.58 -16.70 -9.80
N ARG A 37 -7.53 -17.44 -9.42
CA ARG A 37 -7.05 -17.51 -8.04
C ARG A 37 -5.57 -17.16 -8.04
N PRO A 38 -5.20 -15.99 -7.52
CA PRO A 38 -3.80 -15.60 -7.45
C PRO A 38 -3.05 -16.58 -6.55
N HIS A 39 -1.83 -16.98 -6.92
CA HIS A 39 -0.94 -17.60 -5.97
C HIS A 39 -0.24 -16.52 -5.16
N TRP A 40 0.17 -16.87 -3.96
CA TRP A 40 0.86 -15.96 -3.06
C TRP A 40 2.02 -16.67 -2.37
N TRP A 41 2.97 -15.88 -1.90
CA TRP A 41 4.12 -16.34 -1.12
C TRP A 41 4.52 -15.30 -0.11
N LEU A 42 5.33 -15.69 0.90
CA LEU A 42 5.89 -14.75 1.86
C LEU A 42 7.17 -14.11 1.30
N SER A 43 7.31 -12.80 1.48
CA SER A 43 8.47 -11.99 1.11
C SER A 43 8.72 -10.90 2.15
N ASP A 44 9.57 -9.93 1.85
CA ASP A 44 9.87 -8.80 2.73
C ASP A 44 8.85 -7.66 2.65
N CYS A 45 8.09 -7.56 1.56
CA CYS A 45 7.07 -6.52 1.36
C CYS A 45 5.92 -7.02 0.49
N TRP A 46 4.88 -6.20 0.34
CA TRP A 46 3.81 -6.38 -0.64
C TRP A 46 4.32 -6.03 -2.04
N PHE A 47 4.13 -6.89 -3.00
CA PHE A 47 4.34 -6.60 -4.43
C PHE A 47 3.79 -7.69 -5.33
N CYS A 48 3.47 -7.32 -6.56
CA CYS A 48 3.10 -8.23 -7.63
C CYS A 48 4.12 -8.06 -8.78
N PRO A 49 5.00 -9.03 -9.03
CA PRO A 49 6.00 -8.93 -10.09
C PRO A 49 5.36 -8.89 -11.47
N ASP A 50 5.97 -8.17 -12.41
CA ASP A 50 5.52 -8.12 -13.79
C ASP A 50 5.42 -9.52 -14.42
N GLY A 51 4.29 -9.77 -15.09
CA GLY A 51 4.02 -11.04 -15.77
C GLY A 51 3.75 -12.24 -14.84
N VAL A 52 3.73 -12.06 -13.53
CA VAL A 52 3.42 -13.11 -12.55
C VAL A 52 1.96 -12.94 -12.08
N PRO A 53 1.10 -13.96 -12.24
CA PRO A 53 -0.29 -13.92 -11.77
C PRO A 53 -0.40 -14.30 -10.29
N GLY A 54 0.35 -13.61 -9.45
CA GLY A 54 0.45 -13.83 -8.01
C GLY A 54 1.16 -12.68 -7.34
N PHE A 55 1.18 -12.66 -6.01
CA PHE A 55 1.76 -11.57 -5.24
C PHE A 55 2.46 -12.04 -3.97
N ALA A 56 3.39 -11.24 -3.52
CA ALA A 56 4.09 -11.43 -2.26
C ALA A 56 3.30 -10.84 -1.10
N ILE A 57 3.39 -11.50 0.05
CA ILE A 57 2.81 -11.07 1.33
C ILE A 57 3.96 -10.87 2.32
N PRO A 58 4.05 -9.74 3.02
CA PRO A 58 5.11 -9.51 3.98
C PRO A 58 5.17 -10.59 5.07
N PHE A 59 6.36 -11.09 5.32
CA PHE A 59 6.62 -12.17 6.26
C PHE A 59 6.14 -11.83 7.68
N TYR A 60 6.17 -10.56 8.07
CA TYR A 60 5.74 -10.13 9.40
C TYR A 60 4.25 -10.35 9.66
N LEU A 61 3.43 -10.52 8.62
CA LEU A 61 2.00 -10.84 8.77
C LEU A 61 1.75 -12.32 9.08
N ALA A 62 2.78 -13.18 8.96
CA ALA A 62 2.66 -14.60 9.25
C ALA A 62 2.57 -14.90 10.76
N HIS A 63 2.99 -13.96 11.62
CA HIS A 63 2.98 -14.18 13.07
C HIS A 63 2.76 -12.87 13.84
N PRO A 64 1.86 -12.83 14.87
CA PRO A 64 1.54 -11.60 15.62
C PRO A 64 2.75 -10.93 16.28
N ARG A 65 3.75 -11.70 16.72
CA ARG A 65 4.99 -11.14 17.30
C ARG A 65 5.82 -10.40 16.25
N LEU A 66 5.85 -10.87 15.01
CA LEU A 66 6.54 -10.20 13.92
C LEU A 66 5.80 -8.93 13.48
N THR A 67 4.46 -8.99 13.40
CA THR A 67 3.63 -7.80 13.15
C THR A 67 3.86 -6.72 14.21
N LYS A 68 3.93 -7.13 15.49
CA LYS A 68 4.24 -6.20 16.59
C LYS A 68 5.65 -5.63 16.48
N LEU A 69 6.61 -6.43 16.05
CA LEU A 69 7.99 -5.99 15.85
C LEU A 69 8.08 -4.97 14.72
N GLU A 70 7.42 -5.23 13.59
CA GLU A 70 7.28 -4.27 12.48
C GLU A 70 6.69 -2.95 12.96
N GLN A 71 5.58 -3.02 13.73
CA GLN A 71 4.95 -1.83 14.31
C GLN A 71 5.88 -1.05 15.24
N GLN A 72 6.78 -1.73 15.95
CA GLN A 72 7.74 -1.07 16.84
C GLN A 72 8.87 -0.36 16.08
N PHE A 73 9.43 -1.01 15.06
CA PHE A 73 10.56 -0.49 14.30
C PHE A 73 10.16 0.54 13.25
N MET A 74 8.98 0.36 12.63
CA MET A 74 8.52 1.19 11.51
C MET A 74 7.37 2.12 11.88
N LEU A 75 6.85 2.06 13.12
CA LEU A 75 5.69 2.79 13.65
C LEU A 75 4.37 2.44 12.95
N GLU A 76 4.40 1.51 12.01
CA GLU A 76 3.26 0.95 11.29
C GLU A 76 3.57 -0.48 10.86
N ALA A 77 2.53 -1.27 10.61
CA ALA A 77 2.62 -2.57 9.98
C ALA A 77 1.55 -2.62 8.89
N GLU A 78 1.98 -2.48 7.65
CA GLU A 78 1.09 -2.45 6.50
C GLU A 78 0.35 -3.79 6.37
N GLY A 79 -1.00 -3.74 6.29
CA GLY A 79 -1.82 -4.94 6.35
C GLY A 79 -1.99 -5.55 7.76
N GLY A 80 -1.51 -4.86 8.81
CA GLY A 80 -1.53 -5.36 10.19
C GLY A 80 -2.91 -5.39 10.89
N THR A 81 -3.99 -5.00 10.20
CA THR A 81 -5.38 -5.15 10.65
C THR A 81 -6.18 -5.96 9.63
N ALA A 82 -7.29 -6.57 10.05
CA ALA A 82 -8.13 -7.37 9.17
C ALA A 82 -8.64 -6.56 7.96
N ASP A 83 -9.08 -5.32 8.19
CA ASP A 83 -9.58 -4.43 7.13
C ASP A 83 -8.46 -4.00 6.18
N SER A 84 -7.32 -3.54 6.69
CA SER A 84 -6.19 -3.14 5.85
C SER A 84 -5.59 -4.32 5.07
N CYS A 85 -5.52 -5.50 5.68
CA CYS A 85 -5.05 -6.71 5.01
C CYS A 85 -5.94 -7.05 3.80
N LEU A 86 -7.26 -7.08 3.99
CA LEU A 86 -8.20 -7.39 2.90
C LEU A 86 -8.19 -6.31 1.81
N LYS A 87 -8.05 -5.03 2.17
CA LYS A 87 -7.90 -3.95 1.19
C LYS A 87 -6.67 -4.15 0.30
N ILE A 88 -5.51 -4.44 0.91
CA ILE A 88 -4.28 -4.66 0.15
C ILE A 88 -4.38 -5.94 -0.69
N LEU A 89 -4.95 -7.01 -0.15
CA LEU A 89 -5.16 -8.25 -0.91
C LEU A 89 -6.03 -8.04 -2.16
N ARG A 90 -7.07 -7.21 -2.10
CA ARG A 90 -7.87 -6.83 -3.28
C ARG A 90 -7.03 -6.06 -4.30
N HIS A 91 -6.20 -5.14 -3.82
CA HIS A 91 -5.29 -4.33 -4.62
C HIS A 91 -4.25 -5.20 -5.35
N GLU A 92 -3.52 -6.06 -4.62
CA GLU A 92 -2.52 -6.96 -5.21
C GLU A 92 -3.15 -7.97 -6.17
N THR A 93 -4.38 -8.40 -5.89
CA THR A 93 -5.15 -9.26 -6.79
C THR A 93 -5.42 -8.59 -8.13
N ALA A 94 -5.63 -7.28 -8.16
CA ALA A 94 -5.83 -6.55 -9.41
C ALA A 94 -4.59 -6.59 -10.30
N HIS A 95 -3.39 -6.41 -9.73
CA HIS A 95 -2.12 -6.55 -10.46
C HIS A 95 -1.93 -7.98 -10.97
N ALA A 96 -2.13 -8.97 -10.10
CA ALA A 96 -2.02 -10.37 -10.47
C ALA A 96 -3.03 -10.77 -11.58
N LEU A 97 -4.25 -10.24 -11.52
CA LEU A 97 -5.29 -10.45 -12.53
C LEU A 97 -4.92 -9.77 -13.87
N ALA A 98 -4.38 -8.55 -13.82
CA ALA A 98 -3.89 -7.86 -15.01
C ALA A 98 -2.78 -8.65 -15.70
N ASN A 99 -1.87 -9.26 -14.94
CA ASN A 99 -0.85 -10.18 -15.47
C ASN A 99 -1.47 -11.47 -16.01
N ALA A 100 -2.40 -12.09 -15.27
CA ALA A 100 -3.04 -13.35 -15.62
C ALA A 100 -3.74 -13.30 -16.97
N TYR A 101 -4.46 -12.23 -17.25
CA TYR A 101 -5.24 -12.03 -18.47
C TYR A 101 -4.62 -11.01 -19.45
N ARG A 102 -3.41 -10.50 -19.15
CA ARG A 102 -2.70 -9.49 -19.96
C ARG A 102 -3.56 -8.25 -20.23
N LEU A 103 -4.34 -7.81 -19.23
CA LEU A 103 -5.34 -6.75 -19.39
C LEU A 103 -4.70 -5.40 -19.75
N HIS A 104 -3.54 -5.09 -19.17
CA HIS A 104 -2.75 -3.87 -19.41
C HIS A 104 -2.28 -3.70 -20.87
N LEU A 105 -2.35 -4.77 -21.67
CA LEU A 105 -2.04 -4.72 -23.12
C LEU A 105 -3.22 -4.26 -23.95
N LYS A 106 -4.45 -4.32 -23.44
CA LYS A 106 -5.65 -3.88 -24.16
C LYS A 106 -5.62 -2.37 -24.41
N GLN A 107 -5.94 -1.93 -25.64
CA GLN A 107 -5.93 -0.52 -26.01
C GLN A 107 -6.92 0.32 -25.17
N VAL A 108 -8.10 -0.25 -24.87
CA VAL A 108 -9.12 0.44 -24.06
C VAL A 108 -8.62 0.63 -22.63
N TRP A 109 -7.92 -0.36 -22.05
CA TRP A 109 -7.29 -0.22 -20.73
C TRP A 109 -6.30 0.96 -20.70
N ARG A 110 -5.41 1.02 -21.71
CA ARG A 110 -4.42 2.12 -21.81
C ARG A 110 -5.07 3.50 -22.00
N ARG A 111 -6.22 3.57 -22.67
CA ARG A 111 -6.96 4.83 -22.78
C ARG A 111 -7.62 5.26 -21.48
N ARG A 112 -7.99 4.33 -20.60
CA ARG A 112 -8.66 4.61 -19.32
C ARG A 112 -7.68 4.94 -18.20
N PHE A 113 -6.58 4.20 -18.10
CA PHE A 113 -5.63 4.28 -16.97
C PHE A 113 -4.29 4.90 -17.40
N GLY A 114 -3.90 4.78 -18.63
CA GLY A 114 -2.58 5.15 -19.13
C GLY A 114 -1.73 3.92 -19.48
N ARG A 115 -0.44 4.12 -19.72
CA ARG A 115 0.50 3.03 -20.02
C ARG A 115 1.02 2.42 -18.73
N ALA A 116 0.79 1.12 -18.52
CA ALA A 116 1.36 0.39 -17.38
C ALA A 116 2.90 0.36 -17.38
N SER A 117 3.52 0.48 -18.56
CA SER A 117 4.98 0.54 -18.70
C SER A 117 5.60 1.92 -18.43
N ARG A 118 4.82 2.87 -17.94
CA ARG A 118 5.38 4.15 -17.47
C ARG A 118 6.31 3.88 -16.29
N VAL A 119 7.40 4.65 -16.19
CA VAL A 119 8.28 4.57 -15.03
C VAL A 119 7.54 5.11 -13.80
N TYR A 120 7.64 4.40 -12.69
CA TYR A 120 7.13 4.90 -11.42
C TYR A 120 7.88 6.17 -11.02
N PRO A 121 7.18 7.22 -10.61
CA PRO A 121 7.85 8.42 -10.13
C PRO A 121 8.51 8.13 -8.78
N GLU A 122 9.65 8.76 -8.50
CA GLU A 122 10.33 8.67 -7.21
C GLU A 122 9.43 9.17 -6.06
N SER A 123 8.60 10.15 -6.35
CA SER A 123 7.57 10.67 -5.44
C SER A 123 6.38 11.20 -6.23
N TYR A 124 5.21 11.22 -5.63
CA TYR A 124 4.03 11.86 -6.20
C TYR A 124 3.37 12.77 -5.15
N LEU A 125 2.86 13.89 -5.62
CA LEU A 125 2.09 14.80 -4.78
C LEU A 125 0.60 14.55 -5.07
N PRO A 126 -0.15 13.92 -4.16
CA PRO A 126 -1.56 13.67 -4.37
C PRO A 126 -2.35 14.98 -4.41
N ARG A 127 -3.43 14.97 -5.17
CA ARG A 127 -4.42 16.06 -5.20
C ARG A 127 -5.67 15.61 -4.43
N PRO A 128 -5.77 15.90 -3.14
CA PRO A 128 -6.95 15.59 -2.35
C PRO A 128 -8.20 16.17 -3.00
N GLY A 129 -9.28 15.41 -3.05
CA GLY A 129 -10.52 15.83 -3.68
C GLY A 129 -10.58 15.68 -5.20
N SER A 130 -9.53 15.16 -5.86
CA SER A 130 -9.62 14.80 -7.29
C SER A 130 -10.66 13.70 -7.50
N ARG A 131 -11.69 14.02 -8.32
CA ARG A 131 -12.77 13.07 -8.67
C ARG A 131 -12.42 12.15 -9.85
N ASN A 132 -11.21 12.28 -10.42
CA ASN A 132 -10.74 11.44 -11.52
C ASN A 132 -10.28 10.06 -11.08
N TYR A 133 -10.13 9.85 -9.78
CA TYR A 133 -9.61 8.64 -9.17
C TYR A 133 -10.54 8.13 -8.07
N VAL A 134 -10.54 6.83 -7.87
CA VAL A 134 -11.20 6.22 -6.70
C VAL A 134 -10.35 6.40 -5.45
N ILE A 135 -10.94 6.13 -4.29
CA ILE A 135 -10.26 6.14 -3.00
C ILE A 135 -10.47 4.76 -2.37
N HIS A 136 -9.40 3.97 -2.27
CA HIS A 136 -9.39 2.64 -1.67
C HIS A 136 -8.34 2.53 -0.57
N LEU A 137 -7.06 2.56 -0.92
CA LEU A 137 -5.97 2.71 0.03
C LEU A 137 -5.80 4.17 0.44
N ASP A 138 -5.04 4.40 1.51
CA ASP A 138 -4.72 5.74 1.98
C ASP A 138 -3.87 6.51 0.96
N ASN A 139 -3.66 7.81 1.20
CA ASN A 139 -2.76 8.66 0.43
C ASN A 139 -3.14 8.87 -1.04
N TRP A 140 -4.40 8.63 -1.43
CA TRP A 140 -4.86 8.76 -2.82
C TRP A 140 -3.98 7.97 -3.79
N TYR A 141 -3.61 6.76 -3.41
CA TYR A 141 -2.59 5.92 -4.07
C TYR A 141 -2.88 5.67 -5.56
N ALA A 142 -4.14 5.67 -5.97
CA ALA A 142 -4.54 5.64 -7.38
C ALA A 142 -3.89 6.73 -8.25
N GLN A 143 -3.38 7.82 -7.67
CA GLN A 143 -2.77 8.91 -8.41
C GLN A 143 -1.28 8.70 -8.68
N SER A 144 -0.65 7.73 -8.05
CA SER A 144 0.79 7.49 -8.14
C SER A 144 1.22 6.96 -9.51
N HIS A 145 0.45 6.00 -10.07
CA HIS A 145 0.82 5.35 -11.32
C HIS A 145 -0.41 4.75 -12.04
N PRO A 146 -0.41 4.59 -13.39
CA PRO A 146 -1.48 3.93 -14.13
C PRO A 146 -1.86 2.53 -13.65
N ALA A 147 -0.88 1.74 -13.22
CA ALA A 147 -1.12 0.41 -12.66
C ALA A 147 -1.80 0.47 -11.30
N GLU A 148 -1.47 1.49 -10.48
CA GLU A 148 -2.12 1.71 -9.19
C GLU A 148 -3.55 2.23 -9.35
N ASP A 149 -3.80 3.09 -10.32
CA ASP A 149 -5.15 3.54 -10.67
C ASP A 149 -6.05 2.36 -11.07
N TRP A 150 -5.51 1.42 -11.84
CA TRP A 150 -6.19 0.17 -12.14
C TRP A 150 -6.45 -0.66 -10.89
N ALA A 151 -5.42 -0.89 -10.06
CA ALA A 151 -5.51 -1.74 -8.88
C ALA A 151 -6.52 -1.21 -7.86
N GLU A 152 -6.47 0.09 -7.57
CA GLU A 152 -7.41 0.78 -6.69
C GLU A 152 -8.84 0.73 -7.24
N THR A 153 -9.02 0.94 -8.57
CA THR A 153 -10.34 0.89 -9.21
C THR A 153 -10.94 -0.51 -9.14
N PHE A 154 -10.14 -1.55 -9.41
CA PHE A 154 -10.57 -2.94 -9.28
C PHE A 154 -10.94 -3.29 -7.84
N ALA A 155 -10.11 -2.88 -6.87
CA ALA A 155 -10.36 -3.15 -5.46
C ALA A 155 -11.68 -2.55 -4.96
N VAL A 156 -11.99 -1.31 -5.36
CA VAL A 156 -13.28 -0.67 -5.09
C VAL A 156 -14.44 -1.43 -5.78
N TRP A 157 -14.24 -1.87 -7.03
CA TRP A 157 -15.25 -2.63 -7.75
C TRP A 157 -15.52 -4.00 -7.11
N LEU A 158 -14.47 -4.67 -6.63
CA LEU A 158 -14.56 -6.00 -6.02
C LEU A 158 -15.26 -5.96 -4.65
N ASP A 159 -14.99 -4.94 -3.84
CA ASP A 159 -15.56 -4.81 -2.49
C ASP A 159 -17.10 -4.74 -2.53
N PRO A 160 -17.82 -5.75 -2.01
CA PRO A 160 -19.28 -5.78 -2.03
C PRO A 160 -19.91 -4.63 -1.22
N ARG A 161 -19.17 -4.06 -0.28
CA ARG A 161 -19.65 -2.96 0.59
C ARG A 161 -19.40 -1.58 0.01
N SER A 162 -18.67 -1.50 -1.12
CA SER A 162 -18.21 -0.20 -1.69
C SER A 162 -19.34 0.68 -2.19
N ARG A 163 -20.51 0.08 -2.57
CA ARG A 163 -21.64 0.79 -3.21
C ARG A 163 -21.17 1.76 -4.29
N TRP A 164 -20.17 1.35 -5.09
CA TRP A 164 -19.41 2.24 -5.94
C TRP A 164 -20.25 3.02 -6.95
N ARG A 165 -21.38 2.47 -7.46
CA ARG A 165 -22.26 3.21 -8.39
C ARG A 165 -22.87 4.44 -7.75
N GLU A 166 -23.22 4.36 -6.49
CA GLU A 166 -23.78 5.47 -5.71
C GLU A 166 -22.67 6.43 -5.26
N ARG A 167 -21.63 5.87 -4.65
CA ARG A 167 -20.51 6.63 -4.09
C ARG A 167 -19.78 7.48 -5.14
N TYR A 168 -19.62 6.98 -6.36
CA TYR A 168 -18.91 7.66 -7.44
C TYR A 168 -19.87 8.27 -8.48
N HIS A 169 -21.15 8.37 -8.17
CA HIS A 169 -22.11 9.08 -9.02
C HIS A 169 -21.59 10.49 -9.33
N ASN A 170 -21.62 10.91 -10.61
CA ASN A 170 -21.08 12.18 -11.08
C ASN A 170 -19.55 12.39 -10.92
N TRP A 171 -18.78 11.33 -10.61
CA TRP A 171 -17.33 11.41 -10.68
C TRP A 171 -16.84 10.88 -12.03
N PRO A 172 -15.82 11.51 -12.65
CA PRO A 172 -15.16 10.93 -13.83
C PRO A 172 -14.61 9.52 -13.58
N ALA A 173 -14.21 9.19 -12.34
CA ALA A 173 -13.77 7.86 -11.92
C ALA A 173 -14.84 6.76 -12.13
N LEU A 174 -16.14 7.11 -12.17
CA LEU A 174 -17.22 6.15 -12.44
C LEU A 174 -17.02 5.44 -13.79
N LYS A 175 -16.54 6.15 -14.81
CA LYS A 175 -16.25 5.56 -16.14
C LYS A 175 -15.16 4.49 -16.11
N LYS A 176 -14.24 4.57 -15.13
CA LYS A 176 -13.21 3.53 -14.92
C LYS A 176 -13.83 2.31 -14.24
N LEU A 177 -14.67 2.52 -13.23
CA LEU A 177 -15.40 1.45 -12.53
C LEU A 177 -16.36 0.70 -13.48
N GLU A 178 -17.08 1.40 -14.33
CA GLU A 178 -17.93 0.81 -15.38
C GLU A 178 -17.11 -0.01 -16.39
N TYR A 179 -15.91 0.50 -16.76
CA TYR A 179 -14.99 -0.24 -17.61
C TYR A 179 -14.48 -1.51 -16.91
N VAL A 180 -14.14 -1.44 -15.64
CA VAL A 180 -13.74 -2.63 -14.86
C VAL A 180 -14.89 -3.64 -14.82
N ASP A 181 -16.12 -3.19 -14.55
CA ASP A 181 -17.31 -4.05 -14.52
C ASP A 181 -17.51 -4.79 -15.86
N ALA A 182 -17.46 -4.07 -16.96
CA ALA A 182 -17.56 -4.66 -18.31
C ALA A 182 -16.41 -5.64 -18.62
N LEU A 183 -15.17 -5.27 -18.25
CA LEU A 183 -14.00 -6.11 -18.47
C LEU A 183 -14.06 -7.40 -17.64
N MET A 184 -14.57 -7.34 -16.42
CA MET A 184 -14.75 -8.52 -15.58
C MET A 184 -15.85 -9.42 -16.08
N GLN A 185 -16.91 -8.89 -16.70
CA GLN A 185 -17.93 -9.66 -17.40
C GLN A 185 -17.34 -10.37 -18.62
N GLU A 186 -16.43 -9.72 -19.37
CA GLU A 186 -15.75 -10.33 -20.55
C GLU A 186 -14.91 -11.56 -20.13
N ILE A 187 -14.21 -11.51 -19.00
CA ILE A 187 -13.36 -12.62 -18.54
C ILE A 187 -14.09 -13.61 -17.63
N ARG A 188 -15.36 -13.37 -17.33
CA ARG A 188 -16.19 -14.23 -16.49
C ARG A 188 -16.15 -15.67 -16.97
N GLY A 189 -15.93 -16.61 -16.06
CA GLY A 189 -15.89 -18.04 -16.37
C GLY A 189 -14.71 -18.48 -17.27
N SER A 190 -13.84 -17.56 -17.69
CA SER A 190 -12.67 -17.90 -18.49
C SER A 190 -11.46 -18.26 -17.63
N LYS A 191 -10.63 -19.18 -18.12
CA LYS A 191 -9.35 -19.52 -17.46
C LYS A 191 -8.26 -18.54 -17.89
N PRO A 192 -7.40 -18.09 -16.98
CA PRO A 192 -6.33 -17.16 -17.32
C PRO A 192 -5.31 -17.82 -18.28
N PRO A 193 -4.83 -17.09 -19.31
CA PRO A 193 -3.80 -17.59 -20.22
C PRO A 193 -2.42 -17.69 -19.57
N VAL A 194 -2.08 -16.79 -18.62
CA VAL A 194 -0.82 -16.84 -17.87
C VAL A 194 -1.03 -17.59 -16.57
N ARG A 195 -0.22 -18.64 -16.33
CA ARG A 195 -0.38 -19.54 -15.16
C ARG A 195 0.92 -19.85 -14.44
N THR A 196 1.98 -19.08 -14.70
CA THR A 196 3.25 -19.28 -13.99
C THR A 196 3.05 -19.12 -12.48
N ARG A 197 3.78 -19.90 -11.70
CA ARG A 197 3.78 -19.84 -10.24
C ARG A 197 5.17 -19.43 -9.69
N ARG A 198 5.88 -18.62 -10.44
CA ARG A 198 7.16 -18.08 -9.97
C ARG A 198 6.95 -17.31 -8.68
N GLN A 199 7.88 -17.46 -7.76
CA GLN A 199 7.99 -16.70 -6.52
C GLN A 199 9.31 -15.92 -6.59
N ILE A 200 9.22 -14.60 -6.55
CA ILE A 200 10.38 -13.70 -6.60
C ILE A 200 10.61 -13.22 -5.17
N ASP A 201 11.87 -13.20 -4.74
CA ASP A 201 12.27 -12.78 -3.40
C ASP A 201 11.47 -13.47 -2.27
N ALA A 202 11.21 -14.77 -2.46
CA ALA A 202 10.52 -15.55 -1.43
C ALA A 202 11.32 -15.56 -0.12
N VAL A 203 10.64 -15.44 1.02
CA VAL A 203 11.26 -15.39 2.35
C VAL A 203 12.24 -16.53 2.58
N SER A 204 11.99 -17.70 1.99
CA SER A 204 12.88 -18.87 2.04
C SER A 204 14.24 -18.67 1.36
N SER A 205 14.38 -17.68 0.49
CA SER A 205 15.62 -17.30 -0.18
C SER A 205 16.30 -16.06 0.41
N LEU A 206 15.65 -15.37 1.33
CA LEU A 206 16.18 -14.15 1.93
C LEU A 206 17.11 -14.46 3.09
N THR A 207 18.40 -14.25 2.89
CA THR A 207 19.46 -14.58 3.87
C THR A 207 19.75 -13.48 4.88
N LEU A 208 19.20 -12.26 4.66
CA LEU A 208 19.35 -11.15 5.61
C LEU A 208 18.67 -11.49 6.95
N THR A 209 19.24 -10.99 8.03
CA THR A 209 18.67 -11.09 9.37
C THR A 209 17.52 -10.13 9.56
N LEU A 210 16.66 -10.35 10.56
CA LEU A 210 15.63 -9.38 10.94
C LEU A 210 16.23 -8.01 11.29
N ARG A 211 17.39 -7.96 11.89
CA ARG A 211 18.13 -6.72 12.19
C ARG A 211 18.46 -5.97 10.91
N GLU A 212 19.13 -6.63 9.97
CA GLU A 212 19.51 -6.06 8.68
C GLU A 212 18.29 -5.60 7.88
N TYR A 213 17.20 -6.36 7.92
CA TYR A 213 15.93 -5.97 7.29
C TYR A 213 15.43 -4.61 7.82
N PHE A 214 15.35 -4.45 9.14
CA PHE A 214 14.88 -3.18 9.72
C PHE A 214 15.88 -2.03 9.47
N GLU A 215 17.18 -2.29 9.59
CA GLU A 215 18.21 -1.29 9.32
C GLU A 215 18.16 -0.79 7.88
N GLN A 216 18.04 -1.70 6.90
CA GLN A 216 17.92 -1.34 5.48
C GLN A 216 16.62 -0.60 5.18
N LYS A 217 15.50 -1.02 5.76
CA LYS A 217 14.20 -0.35 5.58
C LYS A 217 14.21 1.05 6.16
N GLN A 218 14.77 1.22 7.35
CA GLN A 218 14.96 2.53 7.99
C GLN A 218 15.94 3.41 7.21
N ALA A 219 17.05 2.84 6.71
CA ALA A 219 18.05 3.58 5.94
C ALA A 219 17.46 4.12 4.62
N ARG A 220 16.67 3.34 3.90
CA ARG A 220 15.94 3.81 2.71
C ARG A 220 15.04 5.01 3.02
N LEU A 221 14.25 4.93 4.09
CA LEU A 221 13.36 6.02 4.48
C LEU A 221 14.10 7.28 4.96
N ARG A 222 15.31 7.12 5.54
CA ARG A 222 16.18 8.24 5.92
C ARG A 222 16.85 8.90 4.72
N ALA A 223 17.27 8.13 3.72
CA ALA A 223 17.91 8.67 2.52
C ALA A 223 17.00 9.66 1.78
N ASP A 224 15.70 9.37 1.75
CA ASP A 224 14.68 10.22 1.11
C ASP A 224 14.18 11.35 2.04
N TYR A 225 14.76 11.50 3.22
CA TYR A 225 14.30 12.46 4.21
C TYR A 225 14.66 13.89 3.79
N PRO A 226 13.69 14.80 3.57
CA PRO A 226 13.98 16.18 3.23
C PRO A 226 14.61 16.91 4.41
N ARG A 227 15.73 17.59 4.16
CA ARG A 227 16.33 18.48 5.17
C ARG A 227 15.38 19.64 5.41
N PHE A 228 14.90 19.75 6.65
CA PHE A 228 14.03 20.85 7.05
C PHE A 228 14.85 22.12 7.19
N HIS A 229 14.52 23.16 6.41
CA HIS A 229 15.22 24.43 6.45
C HIS A 229 14.75 25.28 7.65
N GLU A 230 15.68 25.86 8.36
CA GLU A 230 15.43 26.72 9.53
C GLU A 230 14.47 27.89 9.22
N GLU A 231 14.53 28.42 8.00
CA GLU A 231 13.64 29.46 7.51
C GLU A 231 12.16 29.04 7.50
N GLN A 232 11.87 27.82 7.08
CA GLN A 232 10.51 27.25 7.10
C GLN A 232 10.01 27.06 8.53
N LEU A 233 10.87 26.66 9.46
CA LEU A 233 10.53 26.57 10.88
C LEU A 233 10.18 27.95 11.47
N ARG A 234 10.91 29.00 11.09
CA ARG A 234 10.61 30.38 11.52
C ARG A 234 9.27 30.89 10.97
N GLN A 235 8.86 30.46 9.77
CA GLN A 235 7.55 30.78 9.22
C GLN A 235 6.42 30.12 10.00
N ILE A 236 6.60 28.84 10.36
CA ILE A 236 5.60 28.06 11.12
C ILE A 236 5.57 28.49 12.59
N PHE A 237 6.74 28.76 13.18
CA PHE A 237 6.91 29.13 14.56
C PHE A 237 7.57 30.52 14.67
N PRO A 238 6.79 31.61 14.44
CA PRO A 238 7.36 32.95 14.56
C PRO A 238 7.83 33.22 15.98
N GLY A 239 8.97 33.91 16.11
CA GLY A 239 9.61 34.24 17.40
C GLY A 239 8.65 34.93 18.37
N PRO A 240 9.03 35.05 19.65
CA PRO A 240 8.17 35.55 20.72
C PRO A 240 7.79 37.02 20.48
N ARG A 241 6.57 37.24 20.04
CA ARG A 241 5.92 38.54 20.11
C ARG A 241 5.02 38.56 21.35
N HIS A 242 5.54 39.02 22.47
CA HIS A 242 4.80 39.30 23.74
C HIS A 242 3.87 38.18 24.25
N GLY A 243 4.19 37.63 25.44
CA GLY A 243 3.38 36.70 26.21
C GLY A 243 4.00 35.34 26.50
N LYS A 244 3.52 34.62 27.52
CA LYS A 244 3.91 33.23 27.87
C LYS A 244 3.43 32.23 26.82
N ARG A 245 4.19 32.09 25.73
CA ARG A 245 3.90 31.07 24.69
C ARG A 245 4.68 29.80 24.96
N GLU A 246 4.08 28.67 24.67
CA GLU A 246 4.73 27.37 24.71
C GLU A 246 5.87 27.35 23.66
N ARG A 247 7.03 26.77 24.01
CA ARG A 247 8.12 26.57 23.05
C ARG A 247 7.69 25.63 21.93
N ALA A 248 8.05 25.92 20.68
CA ALA A 248 7.74 25.08 19.50
C ALA A 248 8.12 23.62 19.70
N SER A 249 9.33 23.35 20.24
CA SER A 249 9.79 22.00 20.55
C SER A 249 8.88 21.27 21.54
N ARG A 250 8.35 21.96 22.55
CA ARG A 250 7.41 21.37 23.52
C ARG A 250 6.06 21.09 22.86
N LEU A 251 5.54 22.01 22.04
CA LEU A 251 4.32 21.84 21.28
C LEU A 251 4.39 20.63 20.35
N VAL A 252 5.47 20.52 19.54
CA VAL A 252 5.70 19.40 18.63
C VAL A 252 5.74 18.08 19.39
N ARG A 253 6.49 18.01 20.51
CA ARG A 253 6.56 16.78 21.33
C ARG A 253 5.20 16.41 21.91
N ARG A 254 4.44 17.38 22.40
CA ARG A 254 3.11 17.15 22.97
C ARG A 254 2.09 16.66 21.94
N LEU A 255 2.10 17.23 20.73
CA LEU A 255 1.18 16.88 19.64
C LEU A 255 1.72 15.78 18.72
N LYS A 256 2.90 15.23 18.98
CA LYS A 256 3.58 14.28 18.08
C LYS A 256 2.69 13.14 17.61
N ARG A 257 1.92 12.53 18.53
CA ARG A 257 1.03 11.39 18.20
C ARG A 257 -0.10 11.81 17.26
N GLU A 258 -0.68 12.96 17.49
CA GLU A 258 -1.74 13.51 16.66
C GLU A 258 -1.20 13.91 15.27
N LEU A 259 -0.06 14.60 15.25
CA LEU A 259 0.62 14.99 14.01
C LEU A 259 1.02 13.78 13.17
N LEU A 260 1.58 12.72 13.77
CA LEU A 260 1.89 11.47 13.06
C LEU A 260 0.65 10.89 12.36
N THR A 261 -0.48 10.85 13.03
CA THR A 261 -1.70 10.29 12.47
C THR A 261 -2.30 11.20 11.40
N THR A 262 -2.39 12.49 11.67
CA THR A 262 -2.99 13.47 10.76
C THR A 262 -2.15 13.64 9.50
N VAL A 263 -0.84 13.83 9.63
CA VAL A 263 0.04 14.03 8.48
C VAL A 263 0.09 12.77 7.62
N ALA A 264 0.20 11.57 8.21
CA ALA A 264 0.18 10.32 7.46
C ALA A 264 -1.13 10.14 6.66
N ALA A 265 -2.27 10.59 7.19
CA ALA A 265 -3.54 10.52 6.48
C ALA A 265 -3.65 11.51 5.28
N TRP A 266 -2.83 12.55 5.24
CA TRP A 266 -2.88 13.61 4.23
C TRP A 266 -1.68 13.65 3.29
N THR A 267 -0.66 12.84 3.54
CA THR A 267 0.55 12.75 2.72
C THR A 267 0.77 11.31 2.28
N SER A 268 1.66 11.10 1.32
CA SER A 268 2.12 9.77 0.93
C SER A 268 3.31 9.28 1.77
N ASP A 269 3.63 9.98 2.84
CA ASP A 269 4.78 9.66 3.68
C ASP A 269 4.45 8.60 4.74
N SER A 270 5.41 7.70 4.99
CA SER A 270 5.33 6.74 6.07
C SER A 270 5.37 7.42 7.45
N ARG A 271 4.74 6.80 8.43
CA ARG A 271 4.78 7.29 9.82
C ARG A 271 6.21 7.42 10.35
N TYR A 272 7.11 6.57 9.90
CA TYR A 272 8.53 6.64 10.28
C TYR A 272 9.21 7.90 9.75
N ARG A 273 8.98 8.29 8.48
CA ARG A 273 9.50 9.55 7.91
C ARG A 273 8.95 10.76 8.63
N ILE A 274 7.64 10.80 8.85
CA ILE A 274 6.99 11.88 9.59
C ILE A 274 7.57 11.97 11.02
N HIS A 275 7.80 10.83 11.67
CA HIS A 275 8.44 10.80 12.99
C HIS A 275 9.82 11.45 12.97
N LEU A 276 10.67 11.10 11.99
CA LEU A 276 12.00 11.71 11.84
C LEU A 276 11.91 13.23 11.63
N THR A 277 10.95 13.70 10.82
CA THR A 277 10.69 15.12 10.60
C THR A 277 10.33 15.83 11.89
N LEU A 278 9.42 15.27 12.68
CA LEU A 278 8.98 15.85 13.95
C LEU A 278 10.10 15.85 14.99
N GLU A 279 10.97 14.83 15.03
CA GLU A 279 12.15 14.80 15.90
C GLU A 279 13.17 15.89 15.50
N ASP A 280 13.45 16.07 14.22
CA ASP A 280 14.31 17.13 13.72
C ASP A 280 13.75 18.53 14.08
N MET A 281 12.46 18.76 13.85
CA MET A 281 11.78 20.00 14.23
C MET A 281 11.84 20.28 15.74
N ALA A 282 11.74 19.25 16.57
CA ALA A 282 11.75 19.37 18.02
C ALA A 282 13.16 19.52 18.61
N SER A 283 14.21 19.18 17.85
CA SER A 283 15.61 19.30 18.25
C SER A 283 16.23 20.66 17.91
N ARG A 284 15.69 21.36 16.93
CA ARG A 284 16.07 22.73 16.52
C ARG A 284 15.37 23.78 17.34
#